data_b2eaa2bf520f3169620b717d9fedee3c
#
_entry.id   b2eaa2bf520f3169620b717d9fedee3c
#
_cell.length_a   1.000
_cell.length_b   1.000
_cell.length_c   1.000
_cell.angle_alpha   90.00
_cell.angle_beta   90.00
_cell.angle_gamma   90.00
#
_symmetry.space_group_name_H-M   'P 1'
#
loop_
_entity.id
_entity.type
_entity.pdbx_description
1 polymer ?
#
loop_
_entity_poly.entity_id
_entity_poly.type
_entity_poly.pdbx_seq_one_letter_code
_entity_poly.pdbx_strand_id
1 'polypeptide(L)'
;MRTHLFIITAITLASCQTKQHKVEQLSTIDSTLQVKATSILESKLSEINAQSGRVIIMEVQTGQIKALVGLTRRDNANYQPCENFAIQCPTGLMHPISLLAALETGKVNLSDKVNVGEGIYKIHDRELKDHNWHRGGYGEITVGQGLACSSNIATYKTMEEAFGNNPQSYFDLLAKMNYGKPDSIAGISNLKSAHFITPKDKEWSGTAWAWFCIGYNQLISPIQTLTFYNAIANNGKMVQPQLYKDSTVVINPQIASRASIDSLKRALQYAVTDGLGKPAYSDKAAVAGMQGTAQLEDDSYVVEFCGYFPANNPQYTIIVSINKTGLPVSGSLMAGDTFRQIVDTLYLSLIHI
;
A
#
# COMPACT_ATOMS: atom_id res chain seq x y z
N MET A 1 16.69 -89.30 20.27
CA MET A 1 16.82 -88.15 19.33
C MET A 1 15.51 -87.40 19.40
N ARG A 2 15.53 -86.23 20.03
CA ARG A 2 14.35 -85.35 20.13
C ARG A 2 14.54 -84.20 19.16
N THR A 3 13.66 -84.11 18.18
CA THR A 3 13.62 -83.03 17.18
C THR A 3 12.79 -81.85 17.75
N HIS A 4 13.42 -80.68 17.96
CA HIS A 4 12.72 -79.44 18.34
C HIS A 4 12.25 -78.74 17.12
N LEU A 5 10.94 -78.54 17.03
CA LEU A 5 10.27 -77.76 16.00
C LEU A 5 10.21 -76.26 16.47
N PHE A 6 10.93 -75.36 15.76
CA PHE A 6 10.81 -73.93 16.01
C PHE A 6 9.65 -73.37 15.16
N ILE A 7 8.64 -72.89 15.87
CA ILE A 7 7.54 -72.09 15.23
C ILE A 7 7.99 -70.65 15.23
N ILE A 8 8.22 -70.11 14.00
CA ILE A 8 8.47 -68.67 13.81
C ILE A 8 7.10 -67.97 13.58
N THR A 9 6.67 -67.18 14.58
CA THR A 9 5.47 -66.35 14.50
C THR A 9 5.87 -65.06 13.80
N ALA A 10 5.41 -64.86 12.55
CA ALA A 10 5.57 -63.62 11.81
C ALA A 10 4.55 -62.59 12.33
N ILE A 11 5.04 -61.56 13.00
CA ILE A 11 4.24 -60.40 13.37
C ILE A 11 4.16 -59.48 12.18
N THR A 12 3.03 -59.44 11.50
CA THR A 12 2.71 -58.44 10.45
C THR A 12 2.39 -57.13 11.13
N LEU A 13 3.33 -56.19 11.10
CA LEU A 13 3.08 -54.79 11.43
C LEU A 13 2.24 -54.17 10.31
N ALA A 14 0.94 -54.03 10.53
CA ALA A 14 0.07 -53.21 9.69
C ALA A 14 0.46 -51.73 9.87
N SER A 15 1.20 -51.16 8.92
CA SER A 15 1.45 -49.76 8.87
C SER A 15 0.14 -49.03 8.48
N CYS A 16 -0.45 -48.40 9.46
CA CYS A 16 -1.58 -47.50 9.24
C CYS A 16 -1.05 -46.25 8.50
N GLN A 17 -1.06 -46.28 7.16
CA GLN A 17 -0.84 -45.08 6.37
C GLN A 17 -2.07 -44.18 6.53
N THR A 18 -2.00 -43.21 7.42
CA THR A 18 -2.92 -42.09 7.45
C THR A 18 -2.76 -41.33 6.13
N LYS A 19 -3.70 -41.55 5.20
CA LYS A 19 -3.89 -40.67 4.06
C LYS A 19 -4.15 -39.28 4.61
N GLN A 20 -3.13 -38.41 4.63
CA GLN A 20 -3.34 -36.97 4.76
C GLN A 20 -4.20 -36.56 3.57
N HIS A 21 -5.49 -36.35 3.79
CA HIS A 21 -6.34 -35.61 2.86
C HIS A 21 -5.72 -34.20 2.74
N LYS A 22 -5.03 -33.94 1.63
CA LYS A 22 -4.63 -32.61 1.24
C LYS A 22 -5.93 -31.87 0.98
N VAL A 23 -6.38 -31.05 1.95
CA VAL A 23 -7.53 -30.16 1.77
C VAL A 23 -7.13 -29.23 0.63
N GLU A 24 -7.83 -29.34 -0.51
CA GLU A 24 -7.62 -28.48 -1.64
C GLU A 24 -8.08 -27.07 -1.24
N GLN A 25 -7.12 -26.17 -0.98
CA GLN A 25 -7.42 -24.80 -0.60
C GLN A 25 -7.97 -24.05 -1.81
N LEU A 26 -9.22 -23.61 -1.75
CA LEU A 26 -9.84 -22.81 -2.80
C LEU A 26 -9.22 -21.44 -2.89
N SER A 27 -8.73 -21.06 -4.08
CA SER A 27 -8.20 -19.74 -4.35
C SER A 27 -9.26 -18.64 -4.17
N THR A 28 -8.84 -17.46 -3.73
CA THR A 28 -9.69 -16.27 -3.64
C THR A 28 -9.69 -15.44 -4.92
N ILE A 29 -8.78 -15.73 -5.84
CA ILE A 29 -8.61 -15.00 -7.11
C ILE A 29 -9.85 -15.17 -7.98
N ASP A 30 -10.36 -14.06 -8.48
CA ASP A 30 -11.36 -14.01 -9.54
C ASP A 30 -10.63 -14.00 -10.89
N SER A 31 -10.81 -15.08 -11.67
CA SER A 31 -10.11 -15.25 -12.93
C SER A 31 -10.45 -14.17 -13.96
N THR A 32 -11.69 -13.71 -14.00
CA THR A 32 -12.12 -12.65 -14.93
C THR A 32 -11.45 -11.33 -14.57
N LEU A 33 -11.46 -11.00 -13.28
CA LEU A 33 -10.82 -9.78 -12.80
C LEU A 33 -9.30 -9.82 -12.96
N GLN A 34 -8.69 -10.98 -12.70
CA GLN A 34 -7.26 -11.21 -12.91
C GLN A 34 -6.85 -10.91 -14.36
N VAL A 35 -7.59 -11.45 -15.33
CA VAL A 35 -7.32 -11.23 -16.76
C VAL A 35 -7.49 -9.76 -17.16
N LYS A 36 -8.59 -9.12 -16.71
CA LYS A 36 -8.85 -7.70 -17.01
C LYS A 36 -7.79 -6.78 -16.40
N ALA A 37 -7.44 -6.99 -15.13
CA ALA A 37 -6.41 -6.20 -14.46
C ALA A 37 -5.03 -6.39 -15.12
N THR A 38 -4.70 -7.61 -15.58
CA THR A 38 -3.48 -7.88 -16.32
C THR A 38 -3.42 -7.09 -17.62
N SER A 39 -4.48 -7.12 -18.44
CA SER A 39 -4.53 -6.39 -19.70
C SER A 39 -4.43 -4.87 -19.51
N ILE A 40 -5.11 -4.31 -18.50
CA ILE A 40 -5.05 -2.87 -18.19
C ILE A 40 -3.62 -2.49 -17.78
N LEU A 41 -2.99 -3.27 -16.89
CA LEU A 41 -1.62 -3.00 -16.44
C LEU A 41 -0.64 -3.09 -17.61
N GLU A 42 -0.70 -4.16 -18.42
CA GLU A 42 0.21 -4.36 -19.56
C GLU A 42 0.11 -3.22 -20.59
N SER A 43 -1.11 -2.78 -20.89
CA SER A 43 -1.35 -1.63 -21.77
C SER A 43 -0.68 -0.37 -21.24
N LYS A 44 -0.84 -0.07 -19.94
CA LYS A 44 -0.23 1.11 -19.31
C LYS A 44 1.29 1.00 -19.27
N LEU A 45 1.85 -0.16 -18.91
CA LEU A 45 3.30 -0.35 -18.89
C LEU A 45 3.93 -0.15 -20.28
N SER A 46 3.26 -0.60 -21.33
CA SER A 46 3.68 -0.40 -22.71
C SER A 46 3.61 1.05 -23.12
N GLU A 47 2.49 1.75 -22.81
CA GLU A 47 2.27 3.17 -23.10
C GLU A 47 3.37 4.05 -22.52
N ILE A 48 3.76 3.83 -21.26
CA ILE A 48 4.73 4.67 -20.54
C ILE A 48 6.15 4.14 -20.57
N ASN A 49 6.40 3.03 -21.28
CA ASN A 49 7.70 2.38 -21.37
C ASN A 49 8.28 1.99 -19.98
N ALA A 50 7.44 1.43 -19.10
CA ALA A 50 7.83 1.07 -17.73
C ALA A 50 8.63 -0.25 -17.68
N GLN A 51 9.38 -0.48 -16.60
CA GLN A 51 10.18 -1.70 -16.40
C GLN A 51 9.33 -2.84 -15.82
N SER A 52 8.46 -2.52 -14.88
CA SER A 52 7.58 -3.52 -14.27
C SER A 52 6.37 -2.83 -13.62
N GLY A 53 5.34 -3.61 -13.31
CA GLY A 53 4.19 -3.11 -12.58
C GLY A 53 3.49 -4.21 -11.80
N ARG A 54 2.70 -3.78 -10.83
CA ARG A 54 1.89 -4.65 -9.97
C ARG A 54 0.52 -4.04 -9.75
N VAL A 55 -0.49 -4.89 -9.72
CA VAL A 55 -1.85 -4.57 -9.29
C VAL A 55 -2.29 -5.61 -8.28
N ILE A 56 -2.74 -5.15 -7.12
CA ILE A 56 -3.32 -6.01 -6.10
C ILE A 56 -4.70 -5.46 -5.76
N ILE A 57 -5.73 -6.31 -5.86
CA ILE A 57 -7.12 -5.99 -5.54
C ILE A 57 -7.55 -6.84 -4.37
N MET A 58 -7.96 -6.21 -3.28
CA MET A 58 -8.31 -6.87 -2.03
C MET A 58 -9.73 -6.47 -1.58
N GLU A 59 -10.51 -7.44 -1.19
CA GLU A 59 -11.84 -7.23 -0.60
C GLU A 59 -11.71 -6.65 0.81
N VAL A 60 -12.43 -5.56 1.08
CA VAL A 60 -12.23 -4.76 2.30
C VAL A 60 -12.51 -5.55 3.57
N GLN A 61 -13.62 -6.27 3.62
CA GLN A 61 -14.11 -6.91 4.86
C GLN A 61 -13.36 -8.18 5.22
N THR A 62 -12.97 -8.97 4.22
CA THR A 62 -12.42 -10.32 4.41
C THR A 62 -10.91 -10.39 4.27
N GLY A 63 -10.30 -9.46 3.54
CA GLY A 63 -8.90 -9.51 3.16
C GLY A 63 -8.61 -10.44 1.96
N GLN A 64 -9.65 -11.01 1.34
CA GLN A 64 -9.47 -11.87 0.16
C GLN A 64 -8.88 -11.10 -1.01
N ILE A 65 -7.78 -11.60 -1.55
CA ILE A 65 -7.16 -11.02 -2.76
C ILE A 65 -7.92 -11.54 -3.98
N LYS A 66 -8.56 -10.64 -4.71
CA LYS A 66 -9.38 -10.95 -5.91
C LYS A 66 -8.57 -10.90 -7.20
N ALA A 67 -7.50 -10.10 -7.23
CA ALA A 67 -6.51 -10.13 -8.30
C ALA A 67 -5.11 -9.85 -7.75
N LEU A 68 -4.13 -10.56 -8.27
CA LEU A 68 -2.72 -10.44 -7.91
C LEU A 68 -1.90 -10.46 -9.20
N VAL A 69 -1.66 -9.30 -9.78
CA VAL A 69 -1.02 -9.13 -11.07
C VAL A 69 0.37 -8.55 -10.89
N GLY A 70 1.38 -9.21 -11.43
CA GLY A 70 2.73 -8.71 -11.55
C GLY A 70 3.24 -8.93 -12.96
N LEU A 71 3.81 -7.88 -13.55
CA LEU A 71 4.41 -7.91 -14.89
C LEU A 71 5.81 -7.28 -14.84
N THR A 72 6.73 -7.89 -15.59
CA THR A 72 8.07 -7.33 -15.79
C THR A 72 8.42 -7.36 -17.26
N ARG A 73 9.18 -6.38 -17.70
CA ARG A 73 9.63 -6.30 -19.09
C ARG A 73 10.53 -7.49 -19.43
N ARG A 74 10.22 -8.15 -20.52
CA ARG A 74 11.04 -9.23 -21.09
C ARG A 74 12.01 -8.69 -22.15
N ASP A 75 11.46 -7.86 -23.05
CA ASP A 75 12.19 -7.21 -24.14
C ASP A 75 11.53 -5.85 -24.46
N ASN A 76 11.91 -5.21 -25.55
CA ASN A 76 11.50 -3.84 -25.88
C ASN A 76 9.97 -3.61 -25.98
N ALA A 77 9.17 -4.64 -26.18
CA ALA A 77 7.73 -4.51 -26.39
C ALA A 77 6.87 -5.48 -25.57
N ASN A 78 7.47 -6.49 -24.93
CA ASN A 78 6.73 -7.57 -24.29
C ASN A 78 6.94 -7.59 -22.79
N TYR A 79 5.86 -7.91 -22.06
CA TYR A 79 5.88 -8.16 -20.64
C TYR A 79 5.61 -9.63 -20.35
N GLN A 80 6.14 -10.11 -19.24
CA GLN A 80 5.92 -11.47 -18.75
C GLN A 80 5.46 -11.43 -17.30
N PRO A 81 4.71 -12.44 -16.83
CA PRO A 81 4.33 -12.54 -15.43
C PRO A 81 5.55 -12.49 -14.51
N CYS A 82 5.37 -11.79 -13.37
CA CYS A 82 6.35 -11.67 -12.31
C CYS A 82 5.66 -11.89 -10.96
N GLU A 83 6.05 -12.94 -10.26
CA GLU A 83 5.46 -13.32 -8.96
C GLU A 83 6.17 -12.67 -7.76
N ASN A 84 7.09 -11.72 -7.99
CA ASN A 84 7.76 -11.03 -6.91
C ASN A 84 6.87 -9.92 -6.31
N PHE A 85 5.95 -10.30 -5.43
CA PHE A 85 5.09 -9.40 -4.66
C PHE A 85 5.71 -8.98 -3.31
N ALA A 86 6.85 -9.54 -2.98
CA ALA A 86 7.61 -9.25 -1.76
C ALA A 86 8.64 -8.14 -1.93
N ILE A 87 8.73 -7.54 -3.12
CA ILE A 87 9.67 -6.44 -3.37
C ILE A 87 9.37 -5.28 -2.42
N GLN A 88 10.41 -4.77 -1.78
CA GLN A 88 10.33 -3.64 -0.86
C GLN A 88 11.05 -2.43 -1.45
N CYS A 89 10.45 -1.26 -1.31
CA CYS A 89 10.99 0.02 -1.76
C CYS A 89 10.46 1.16 -0.87
N PRO A 90 11.06 2.35 -0.95
CA PRO A 90 10.42 3.58 -0.47
C PRO A 90 9.06 3.78 -1.16
N THR A 91 8.13 4.44 -0.50
CA THR A 91 6.79 4.68 -1.07
C THR A 91 6.32 6.11 -0.88
N GLY A 92 5.86 6.75 -1.94
CA GLY A 92 5.20 8.07 -1.85
C GLY A 92 3.80 8.02 -1.21
N LEU A 93 3.30 6.83 -0.87
CA LEU A 93 1.99 6.62 -0.23
C LEU A 93 2.01 6.83 1.30
N MET A 94 3.11 7.33 1.86
CA MET A 94 3.27 7.57 3.30
C MET A 94 2.48 8.78 3.82
N HIS A 95 2.22 9.79 3.01
CA HIS A 95 1.55 11.02 3.43
C HIS A 95 0.23 10.80 4.20
N PRO A 96 -0.72 9.96 3.74
CA PRO A 96 -1.94 9.69 4.50
C PRO A 96 -1.68 8.95 5.82
N ILE A 97 -0.66 8.11 5.87
CA ILE A 97 -0.29 7.34 7.06
C ILE A 97 0.27 8.28 8.13
N SER A 98 1.16 9.18 7.73
CA SER A 98 1.67 10.26 8.58
C SER A 98 0.54 11.16 9.09
N LEU A 99 -0.38 11.57 8.19
CA LEU A 99 -1.53 12.38 8.57
C LEU A 99 -2.45 11.66 9.56
N LEU A 100 -2.71 10.34 9.36
CA LEU A 100 -3.50 9.58 10.32
C LEU A 100 -2.87 9.59 11.71
N ALA A 101 -1.57 9.40 11.78
CA ALA A 101 -0.83 9.45 13.04
C ALA A 101 -0.89 10.84 13.69
N ALA A 102 -0.78 11.91 12.89
CA ALA A 102 -0.91 13.28 13.39
C ALA A 102 -2.31 13.58 13.93
N LEU A 103 -3.37 13.19 13.19
CA LEU A 103 -4.77 13.35 13.62
C LEU A 103 -5.06 12.59 14.92
N GLU A 104 -4.47 11.43 15.10
CA GLU A 104 -4.65 10.59 16.29
C GLU A 104 -4.06 11.21 17.57
N THR A 105 -3.14 12.16 17.46
CA THR A 105 -2.65 12.93 18.62
C THR A 105 -3.69 13.92 19.17
N GLY A 106 -4.72 14.27 18.39
CA GLY A 106 -5.70 15.29 18.70
C GLY A 106 -5.18 16.73 18.65
N LYS A 107 -3.91 16.94 18.29
CA LYS A 107 -3.28 18.27 18.20
C LYS A 107 -3.48 18.93 16.83
N VAL A 108 -3.84 18.15 15.81
CA VAL A 108 -3.92 18.57 14.41
C VAL A 108 -5.29 18.25 13.86
N ASN A 109 -5.82 19.17 13.03
CA ASN A 109 -7.06 19.02 12.29
C ASN A 109 -6.85 19.31 10.80
N LEU A 110 -7.73 18.79 9.93
CA LEU A 110 -7.64 19.02 8.48
C LEU A 110 -7.77 20.50 8.08
N SER A 111 -8.42 21.32 8.90
CA SER A 111 -8.64 22.76 8.66
C SER A 111 -7.49 23.65 9.14
N ASP A 112 -6.54 23.09 9.89
CA ASP A 112 -5.42 23.87 10.43
C ASP A 112 -4.54 24.38 9.30
N LYS A 113 -4.04 25.61 9.45
CA LYS A 113 -3.23 26.28 8.43
C LYS A 113 -1.77 25.89 8.53
N VAL A 114 -1.18 25.61 7.39
CA VAL A 114 0.25 25.31 7.22
C VAL A 114 0.83 26.21 6.15
N ASN A 115 1.83 27.00 6.50
CA ASN A 115 2.56 27.80 5.53
C ASN A 115 3.70 26.97 4.93
N VAL A 116 3.59 26.62 3.65
CA VAL A 116 4.61 25.89 2.88
C VAL A 116 5.45 26.81 1.99
N GLY A 117 5.14 28.13 2.01
CA GLY A 117 5.90 29.18 1.32
C GLY A 117 6.02 28.91 -0.18
N GLU A 118 7.21 29.15 -0.71
CA GLU A 118 7.54 28.95 -2.13
C GLU A 118 7.83 27.48 -2.50
N GLY A 119 7.52 26.53 -1.63
CA GLY A 119 7.71 25.11 -1.88
C GLY A 119 9.14 24.59 -1.63
N ILE A 120 9.94 25.34 -0.88
CA ILE A 120 11.26 24.92 -0.40
C ILE A 120 11.33 25.15 1.10
N TYR A 121 11.71 24.12 1.85
CA TYR A 121 11.91 24.18 3.28
C TYR A 121 13.25 23.58 3.65
N LYS A 122 14.11 24.36 4.32
CA LYS A 122 15.45 23.93 4.70
C LYS A 122 15.40 23.18 6.03
N ILE A 123 15.94 21.97 6.05
CA ILE A 123 16.10 21.12 7.22
C ILE A 123 17.57 20.76 7.33
N HIS A 124 18.27 21.34 8.32
CA HIS A 124 19.71 21.25 8.46
C HIS A 124 20.43 21.69 7.16
N ASP A 125 21.18 20.80 6.54
CA ASP A 125 21.94 20.99 5.30
C ASP A 125 21.16 20.59 4.03
N ARG A 126 19.92 20.11 4.15
CA ARG A 126 19.09 19.63 3.03
C ARG A 126 17.85 20.49 2.82
N GLU A 127 17.33 20.43 1.61
CA GLU A 127 16.09 21.08 1.22
C GLU A 127 15.01 20.03 1.01
N LEU A 128 13.90 20.18 1.74
CA LEU A 128 12.64 19.48 1.46
C LEU A 128 11.86 20.32 0.45
N LYS A 129 11.48 19.72 -0.67
CA LYS A 129 10.81 20.43 -1.77
C LYS A 129 9.43 19.86 -2.05
N ASP A 130 8.50 20.76 -2.32
CA ASP A 130 7.22 20.41 -2.94
C ASP A 130 7.40 20.32 -4.47
N HIS A 131 6.59 19.53 -5.14
CA HIS A 131 6.74 19.29 -6.58
C HIS A 131 6.58 20.55 -7.44
N ASN A 132 5.93 21.60 -6.90
CA ASN A 132 5.68 22.87 -7.60
C ASN A 132 6.62 24.00 -7.15
N TRP A 133 7.72 23.72 -6.43
CA TRP A 133 8.68 24.72 -5.95
C TRP A 133 9.17 25.67 -7.05
N HIS A 134 9.34 25.18 -8.28
CA HIS A 134 9.75 25.97 -9.45
C HIS A 134 8.63 26.86 -10.03
N ARG A 135 7.42 26.79 -9.47
CA ARG A 135 6.24 27.60 -9.83
C ARG A 135 5.74 28.45 -8.66
N GLY A 136 6.55 28.66 -7.61
CA GLY A 136 6.26 29.53 -6.48
C GLY A 136 5.56 28.86 -5.30
N GLY A 137 5.50 27.53 -5.27
CA GLY A 137 4.93 26.78 -4.13
C GLY A 137 3.42 26.94 -3.98
N TYR A 138 2.91 26.65 -2.79
CA TYR A 138 1.48 26.71 -2.46
C TYR A 138 1.14 27.84 -1.45
N GLY A 139 2.15 28.53 -0.88
CA GLY A 139 1.93 29.57 0.12
C GLY A 139 1.35 29.01 1.42
N GLU A 140 0.23 29.56 1.88
CA GLU A 140 -0.51 29.04 3.04
C GLU A 140 -1.70 28.20 2.59
N ILE A 141 -1.74 26.94 3.04
CA ILE A 141 -2.78 25.96 2.74
C ILE A 141 -3.27 25.29 4.03
N THR A 142 -4.39 24.56 3.95
CA THR A 142 -4.81 23.73 5.07
C THR A 142 -4.07 22.39 5.06
N VAL A 143 -4.02 21.69 6.21
CA VAL A 143 -3.49 20.32 6.32
C VAL A 143 -4.18 19.38 5.31
N GLY A 144 -5.51 19.48 5.17
CA GLY A 144 -6.26 18.68 4.18
C GLY A 144 -5.87 19.01 2.74
N GLN A 145 -5.66 20.29 2.39
CA GLN A 145 -5.13 20.69 1.09
C GLN A 145 -3.69 20.22 0.88
N GLY A 146 -2.87 20.24 1.94
CA GLY A 146 -1.51 19.70 1.92
C GLY A 146 -1.47 18.23 1.51
N LEU A 147 -2.39 17.40 2.04
CA LEU A 147 -2.54 16.03 1.58
C LEU A 147 -2.98 15.98 0.11
N ALA A 148 -4.02 16.73 -0.25
CA ALA A 148 -4.60 16.69 -1.59
C ALA A 148 -3.59 17.10 -2.69
N CYS A 149 -2.69 18.04 -2.41
CA CYS A 149 -1.62 18.43 -3.31
C CYS A 149 -0.28 17.70 -3.06
N SER A 150 -0.28 16.68 -2.19
CA SER A 150 0.92 15.88 -1.86
C SER A 150 2.12 16.76 -1.47
N SER A 151 1.88 17.78 -0.63
CA SER A 151 2.96 18.65 -0.17
C SER A 151 3.83 17.94 0.87
N ASN A 152 5.09 17.75 0.55
CA ASN A 152 6.11 17.22 1.44
C ASN A 152 6.28 18.13 2.68
N ILE A 153 6.28 19.45 2.44
CA ILE A 153 6.48 20.46 3.49
C ILE A 153 5.28 20.49 4.42
N ALA A 154 4.04 20.46 3.88
CA ALA A 154 2.84 20.41 4.72
C ALA A 154 2.82 19.15 5.57
N THR A 155 3.15 18.00 5.00
CA THR A 155 3.24 16.73 5.73
C THR A 155 4.24 16.84 6.88
N TYR A 156 5.48 17.26 6.60
CA TYR A 156 6.51 17.34 7.64
C TYR A 156 6.15 18.35 8.75
N LYS A 157 5.68 19.56 8.40
CA LYS A 157 5.27 20.56 9.41
C LYS A 157 4.09 20.09 10.24
N THR A 158 3.14 19.37 9.64
CA THR A 158 2.03 18.74 10.38
C THR A 158 2.55 17.71 11.39
N MET A 159 3.60 16.97 11.02
CA MET A 159 4.23 16.01 11.93
C MET A 159 5.03 16.70 13.05
N GLU A 160 5.71 17.82 12.76
CA GLU A 160 6.37 18.64 13.77
C GLU A 160 5.36 19.17 14.79
N GLU A 161 4.19 19.65 14.34
CA GLU A 161 3.11 20.12 15.25
C GLU A 161 2.57 18.96 16.11
N ALA A 162 2.34 17.79 15.51
CA ALA A 162 1.77 16.64 16.19
C ALA A 162 2.69 16.05 17.27
N PHE A 163 3.98 15.87 16.94
CA PHE A 163 4.93 15.09 17.72
C PHE A 163 6.06 15.93 18.35
N GLY A 164 6.25 17.19 17.93
CA GLY A 164 7.31 18.07 18.42
C GLY A 164 8.70 17.46 18.19
N ASN A 165 9.55 17.54 19.22
CA ASN A 165 10.91 16.99 19.18
C ASN A 165 10.98 15.51 19.59
N ASN A 166 9.88 14.77 19.50
CA ASN A 166 9.84 13.37 19.91
C ASN A 166 9.42 12.45 18.75
N PRO A 167 10.27 12.24 17.75
CA PRO A 167 9.99 11.33 16.63
C PRO A 167 9.76 9.89 17.08
N GLN A 168 10.34 9.45 18.21
CA GLN A 168 10.11 8.08 18.71
C GLN A 168 8.63 7.82 19.00
N SER A 169 7.88 8.80 19.52
CA SER A 169 6.44 8.63 19.78
C SER A 169 5.62 8.39 18.51
N TYR A 170 6.07 8.92 17.37
CA TYR A 170 5.49 8.62 16.07
C TYR A 170 5.71 7.15 15.67
N PHE A 171 6.93 6.64 15.78
CA PHE A 171 7.22 5.23 15.50
C PHE A 171 6.50 4.27 16.44
N ASP A 172 6.38 4.63 17.72
CA ASP A 172 5.62 3.85 18.71
C ASP A 172 4.12 3.80 18.34
N LEU A 173 3.58 4.90 17.80
CA LEU A 173 2.19 4.94 17.31
C LEU A 173 2.02 4.11 16.03
N LEU A 174 2.93 4.21 15.07
CA LEU A 174 2.91 3.37 13.86
C LEU A 174 2.96 1.87 14.21
N ALA A 175 3.76 1.50 15.21
CA ALA A 175 3.82 0.12 15.70
C ALA A 175 2.47 -0.33 16.31
N LYS A 176 1.79 0.52 17.09
CA LYS A 176 0.44 0.26 17.61
C LYS A 176 -0.60 0.13 16.50
N MET A 177 -0.46 0.91 15.43
CA MET A 177 -1.31 0.84 14.25
C MET A 177 -1.02 -0.39 13.37
N ASN A 178 0.01 -1.20 13.70
CA ASN A 178 0.50 -2.32 12.88
C ASN A 178 0.92 -1.90 11.45
N TYR A 179 1.46 -0.68 11.27
CA TYR A 179 2.03 -0.27 9.99
C TYR A 179 3.18 -1.19 9.59
N GLY A 180 3.21 -1.61 8.32
CA GLY A 180 4.20 -2.55 7.80
C GLY A 180 3.82 -4.02 7.94
N LYS A 181 2.66 -4.36 8.52
CA LYS A 181 2.14 -5.73 8.59
C LYS A 181 1.32 -6.09 7.34
N PRO A 182 1.19 -7.39 7.01
CA PRO A 182 1.75 -8.57 7.69
C PRO A 182 3.21 -8.87 7.31
N ASP A 183 3.86 -9.73 8.09
CA ASP A 183 5.23 -10.21 7.80
C ASP A 183 5.24 -11.48 6.95
N SER A 184 4.09 -12.15 6.81
CA SER A 184 3.91 -13.33 5.97
C SER A 184 2.48 -13.43 5.46
N ILE A 185 2.31 -13.98 4.25
CA ILE A 185 1.02 -14.28 3.64
C ILE A 185 1.15 -15.65 2.98
N ALA A 186 0.21 -16.58 3.28
CA ALA A 186 0.19 -17.88 2.64
C ALA A 186 0.04 -17.73 1.10
N GLY A 187 0.94 -18.33 0.34
CA GLY A 187 0.98 -18.22 -1.12
C GLY A 187 1.83 -17.06 -1.68
N ILE A 188 2.39 -16.19 -0.82
CA ILE A 188 3.37 -15.18 -1.23
C ILE A 188 4.73 -15.53 -0.62
N SER A 189 5.65 -15.94 -1.50
CA SER A 189 7.01 -16.30 -1.08
C SER A 189 7.85 -15.05 -0.77
N ASN A 190 8.77 -15.19 0.20
CA ASN A 190 9.80 -14.21 0.52
C ASN A 190 9.29 -12.84 1.00
N LEU A 191 8.03 -12.74 1.45
CA LEU A 191 7.57 -11.53 2.13
C LEU A 191 8.41 -11.32 3.40
N LYS A 192 8.95 -10.12 3.56
CA LYS A 192 9.78 -9.74 4.72
C LYS A 192 9.03 -8.70 5.54
N SER A 193 9.37 -8.61 6.82
CA SER A 193 8.97 -7.48 7.66
C SER A 193 9.39 -6.17 7.00
N ALA A 194 8.55 -5.16 7.06
CA ALA A 194 8.92 -3.82 6.64
C ALA A 194 10.12 -3.32 7.48
N HIS A 195 11.03 -2.62 6.85
CA HIS A 195 12.21 -2.05 7.51
C HIS A 195 12.05 -0.53 7.61
N PHE A 196 12.29 0.01 8.79
CA PHE A 196 12.20 1.44 9.08
C PHE A 196 13.47 1.91 9.76
N ILE A 197 14.07 3.01 9.28
CA ILE A 197 15.14 3.70 9.98
C ILE A 197 14.50 4.57 11.07
N THR A 198 14.74 4.22 12.32
CA THR A 198 14.15 4.84 13.52
C THR A 198 15.19 5.60 14.34
N PRO A 199 14.79 6.42 15.32
CA PRO A 199 15.72 7.09 16.21
C PRO A 199 16.70 6.18 16.98
N LYS A 200 16.44 4.86 16.99
CA LYS A 200 17.31 3.85 17.65
C LYS A 200 18.40 3.31 16.72
N ASP A 201 18.30 3.58 15.42
CA ASP A 201 19.21 3.07 14.42
C ASP A 201 20.41 3.99 14.24
N LYS A 202 21.57 3.42 13.88
CA LYS A 202 22.81 4.18 13.65
C LYS A 202 22.72 5.09 12.44
N GLU A 203 21.90 4.74 11.48
CA GLU A 203 21.62 5.48 10.24
C GLU A 203 20.71 6.70 10.47
N TRP A 204 20.15 6.85 11.67
CA TRP A 204 19.31 8.00 12.00
C TRP A 204 20.11 9.31 11.94
N SER A 205 19.63 10.25 11.14
CA SER A 205 20.24 11.57 10.93
C SER A 205 19.26 12.69 11.28
N GLY A 206 19.75 13.93 11.35
CA GLY A 206 18.92 15.11 11.60
C GLY A 206 17.80 15.33 10.58
N THR A 207 17.94 14.78 9.36
CA THR A 207 16.91 14.86 8.31
C THR A 207 16.06 13.59 8.22
N ALA A 208 16.43 12.50 8.91
CA ALA A 208 15.80 11.19 8.76
C ALA A 208 14.28 11.21 9.01
N TRP A 209 13.84 11.96 10.01
CA TRP A 209 12.42 12.06 10.33
C TRP A 209 11.60 12.70 9.21
N ALA A 210 12.05 13.83 8.67
CA ALA A 210 11.35 14.51 7.58
C ALA A 210 11.21 13.59 6.36
N TRP A 211 12.27 12.88 6.00
CA TRP A 211 12.26 11.94 4.88
C TRP A 211 11.38 10.71 5.15
N PHE A 212 11.37 10.20 6.38
CA PHE A 212 10.47 9.10 6.74
C PHE A 212 8.99 9.50 6.62
N CYS A 213 8.62 10.71 7.09
CA CYS A 213 7.24 11.21 7.03
C CYS A 213 6.66 11.26 5.62
N ILE A 214 7.52 11.37 4.59
CA ILE A 214 7.15 11.43 3.18
C ILE A 214 7.44 10.13 2.42
N GLY A 215 7.93 9.08 3.13
CA GLY A 215 8.04 7.72 2.61
C GLY A 215 9.43 7.22 2.24
N TYR A 216 10.48 8.01 2.48
CA TYR A 216 11.86 7.54 2.44
C TYR A 216 12.30 6.96 3.79
N ASN A 217 13.53 6.45 3.87
CA ASN A 217 14.07 5.80 5.07
C ASN A 217 13.23 4.61 5.56
N GLN A 218 12.52 3.98 4.63
CA GLN A 218 11.76 2.75 4.84
C GLN A 218 11.82 1.86 3.61
N LEU A 219 11.69 0.57 3.85
CA LEU A 219 11.49 -0.44 2.82
C LEU A 219 10.20 -1.22 3.15
N ILE A 220 9.20 -1.09 2.30
CA ILE A 220 7.87 -1.70 2.49
C ILE A 220 7.38 -2.27 1.16
N SER A 221 6.65 -3.39 1.21
CA SER A 221 6.07 -3.97 0.00
C SER A 221 4.70 -3.35 -0.32
N PRO A 222 4.28 -3.33 -1.59
CA PRO A 222 2.96 -2.83 -1.99
C PRO A 222 1.80 -3.51 -1.25
N ILE A 223 1.91 -4.81 -0.94
CA ILE A 223 0.85 -5.53 -0.23
C ILE A 223 0.74 -5.11 1.25
N GLN A 224 1.84 -4.74 1.89
CA GLN A 224 1.82 -4.20 3.26
C GLN A 224 1.20 -2.79 3.27
N THR A 225 1.54 -1.95 2.29
CA THR A 225 0.90 -0.64 2.10
C THR A 225 -0.59 -0.78 1.85
N LEU A 226 -0.99 -1.69 0.92
CA LEU A 226 -2.39 -2.00 0.63
C LEU A 226 -3.15 -2.44 1.89
N THR A 227 -2.54 -3.28 2.73
CA THR A 227 -3.16 -3.78 3.97
C THR A 227 -3.49 -2.64 4.93
N PHE A 228 -2.61 -1.65 5.02
CA PHE A 228 -2.87 -0.47 5.86
C PHE A 228 -3.99 0.42 5.28
N TYR A 229 -3.99 0.67 3.96
CA TYR A 229 -5.08 1.39 3.29
C TYR A 229 -6.41 0.65 3.38
N ASN A 230 -6.37 -0.69 3.33
CA ASN A 230 -7.55 -1.52 3.55
C ASN A 230 -8.13 -1.33 4.96
N ALA A 231 -7.28 -1.21 5.98
CA ALA A 231 -7.75 -0.92 7.33
C ALA A 231 -8.42 0.47 7.43
N ILE A 232 -7.92 1.49 6.72
CA ILE A 232 -8.57 2.79 6.63
C ILE A 232 -9.94 2.65 5.97
N ALA A 233 -10.04 1.96 4.83
CA ALA A 233 -11.30 1.66 4.14
C ALA A 233 -12.28 0.89 5.02
N ASN A 234 -11.79 -0.05 5.83
CA ASN A 234 -12.53 -0.91 6.75
C ASN A 234 -12.78 -0.26 8.14
N ASN A 235 -12.87 1.06 8.16
CA ASN A 235 -13.17 1.85 9.36
C ASN A 235 -12.20 1.63 10.55
N GLY A 236 -10.95 1.33 10.25
CA GLY A 236 -9.88 1.11 11.21
C GLY A 236 -9.57 -0.36 11.51
N LYS A 237 -10.38 -1.31 11.04
CA LYS A 237 -10.15 -2.74 11.25
C LYS A 237 -9.18 -3.28 10.20
N MET A 238 -8.00 -3.72 10.64
CA MET A 238 -6.99 -4.35 9.78
C MET A 238 -7.18 -5.86 9.73
N VAL A 239 -7.33 -6.41 8.52
CA VAL A 239 -7.47 -7.83 8.26
C VAL A 239 -6.28 -8.37 7.46
N GLN A 240 -5.97 -9.65 7.67
CA GLN A 240 -4.90 -10.36 6.96
C GLN A 240 -5.26 -10.54 5.49
N PRO A 241 -4.40 -10.16 4.53
CA PRO A 241 -4.55 -10.53 3.13
C PRO A 241 -4.56 -12.05 2.94
N GLN A 242 -5.45 -12.58 2.11
CA GLN A 242 -5.64 -14.01 1.91
C GLN A 242 -5.71 -14.35 0.41
N LEU A 243 -4.89 -15.33 -0.03
CA LEU A 243 -4.94 -15.93 -1.37
C LEU A 243 -5.78 -17.22 -1.42
N TYR A 244 -6.11 -17.76 -0.27
CA TYR A 244 -6.94 -18.95 -0.13
C TYR A 244 -8.14 -18.65 0.77
N LYS A 245 -9.29 -19.23 0.44
CA LYS A 245 -10.51 -19.05 1.23
C LYS A 245 -10.34 -19.65 2.61
N ASP A 246 -10.40 -18.80 3.61
CA ASP A 246 -10.34 -19.17 5.03
C ASP A 246 -11.12 -18.16 5.86
N SER A 247 -11.20 -18.38 7.16
CA SER A 247 -11.77 -17.42 8.11
C SER A 247 -10.98 -16.11 8.10
N THR A 248 -11.70 -14.99 8.24
CA THR A 248 -11.05 -13.67 8.29
C THR A 248 -10.20 -13.52 9.55
N VAL A 249 -8.90 -13.35 9.38
CA VAL A 249 -7.96 -13.09 10.47
C VAL A 249 -7.84 -11.58 10.68
N VAL A 250 -8.07 -11.12 11.90
CA VAL A 250 -7.94 -9.70 12.29
C VAL A 250 -6.54 -9.48 12.84
N ILE A 251 -5.76 -8.61 12.18
CA ILE A 251 -4.42 -8.21 12.64
C ILE A 251 -4.54 -7.16 13.74
N ASN A 252 -5.40 -6.15 13.53
CA ASN A 252 -5.69 -5.09 14.50
C ASN A 252 -7.18 -4.74 14.45
N PRO A 253 -7.91 -4.80 15.56
CA PRO A 253 -9.32 -4.47 15.56
C PRO A 253 -9.60 -2.99 15.30
N GLN A 254 -8.65 -2.09 15.63
CA GLN A 254 -8.81 -0.64 15.46
C GLN A 254 -7.43 0.04 15.40
N ILE A 255 -6.95 0.37 14.21
CA ILE A 255 -5.64 1.02 14.02
C ILE A 255 -5.59 2.46 14.52
N ALA A 256 -6.71 3.19 14.52
CA ALA A 256 -6.84 4.56 15.00
C ALA A 256 -8.29 4.84 15.40
N SER A 257 -8.54 5.93 16.12
CA SER A 257 -9.88 6.34 16.52
C SER A 257 -10.80 6.52 15.31
N ARG A 258 -12.10 6.30 15.50
CA ARG A 258 -13.10 6.48 14.44
C ARG A 258 -13.07 7.90 13.86
N ALA A 259 -12.86 8.90 14.71
CA ALA A 259 -12.80 10.30 14.30
C ALA A 259 -11.61 10.58 13.36
N SER A 260 -10.42 10.04 13.68
CA SER A 260 -9.22 10.16 12.85
C SER A 260 -9.39 9.43 11.50
N ILE A 261 -9.94 8.22 11.52
CA ILE A 261 -10.25 7.43 10.31
C ILE A 261 -11.23 8.20 9.41
N ASP A 262 -12.35 8.68 9.96
CA ASP A 262 -13.37 9.40 9.19
C ASP A 262 -12.81 10.71 8.61
N SER A 263 -11.95 11.40 9.35
CA SER A 263 -11.25 12.60 8.86
C SER A 263 -10.32 12.26 7.69
N LEU A 264 -9.49 11.22 7.84
CA LEU A 264 -8.60 10.80 6.76
C LEU A 264 -9.37 10.32 5.52
N LYS A 265 -10.48 9.60 5.69
CA LYS A 265 -11.33 9.15 4.56
C LYS A 265 -11.87 10.34 3.75
N ARG A 266 -12.31 11.43 4.42
CA ARG A 266 -12.71 12.67 3.74
C ARG A 266 -11.54 13.31 2.99
N ALA A 267 -10.36 13.35 3.58
CA ALA A 267 -9.17 13.92 2.95
C ALA A 267 -8.72 13.10 1.72
N LEU A 268 -8.79 11.77 1.79
CA LEU A 268 -8.49 10.88 0.64
C LEU A 268 -9.52 11.02 -0.50
N GLN A 269 -10.79 11.23 -0.19
CA GLN A 269 -11.80 11.51 -1.20
C GLN A 269 -11.56 12.87 -1.84
N TYR A 270 -11.27 13.90 -1.04
CA TYR A 270 -10.93 15.25 -1.51
C TYR A 270 -9.67 15.25 -2.40
N ALA A 271 -8.66 14.42 -2.08
CA ALA A 271 -7.49 14.27 -2.92
C ALA A 271 -7.80 13.77 -4.34
N VAL A 272 -8.85 12.96 -4.51
CA VAL A 272 -9.31 12.45 -5.82
C VAL A 272 -10.25 13.43 -6.52
N THR A 273 -11.14 14.12 -5.80
CA THR A 273 -12.10 15.04 -6.41
C THR A 273 -11.46 16.37 -6.81
N ASP A 274 -10.59 16.93 -5.96
CA ASP A 274 -10.08 18.29 -6.06
C ASP A 274 -8.55 18.40 -6.03
N GLY A 275 -7.85 17.29 -5.69
CA GLY A 275 -6.40 17.25 -5.57
C GLY A 275 -5.68 16.63 -6.76
N LEU A 276 -4.42 16.26 -6.53
CA LEU A 276 -3.56 15.62 -7.52
C LEU A 276 -3.97 14.17 -7.84
N GLY A 277 -4.83 13.56 -7.04
CA GLY A 277 -5.42 12.24 -7.30
C GLY A 277 -6.48 12.22 -8.39
N LYS A 278 -6.82 13.36 -8.98
CA LYS A 278 -7.89 13.52 -9.97
C LYS A 278 -7.85 12.55 -11.17
N PRO A 279 -6.70 12.09 -11.69
CA PRO A 279 -6.65 11.03 -12.71
C PRO A 279 -7.26 9.69 -12.27
N ALA A 280 -7.42 9.45 -10.97
CA ALA A 280 -8.12 8.26 -10.45
C ALA A 280 -9.63 8.48 -10.23
N TYR A 281 -10.15 9.67 -10.51
CA TYR A 281 -11.58 9.97 -10.42
C TYR A 281 -12.37 9.13 -11.44
N SER A 282 -13.48 8.54 -10.98
CA SER A 282 -14.41 7.78 -11.81
C SER A 282 -15.80 8.40 -11.74
N ASP A 283 -16.46 8.55 -12.90
CA ASP A 283 -17.85 8.96 -12.97
C ASP A 283 -18.83 7.84 -12.56
N LYS A 284 -18.34 6.60 -12.46
CA LYS A 284 -19.15 5.42 -12.14
C LYS A 284 -19.24 5.16 -10.66
N ALA A 285 -18.17 5.37 -9.92
CA ALA A 285 -18.12 5.11 -8.48
C ALA A 285 -17.26 6.16 -7.77
N ALA A 286 -17.71 6.63 -6.61
CA ALA A 286 -16.90 7.49 -5.77
C ALA A 286 -15.62 6.77 -5.33
N VAL A 287 -14.47 7.41 -5.53
CA VAL A 287 -13.14 6.89 -5.19
C VAL A 287 -12.52 7.72 -4.08
N ALA A 288 -11.79 7.08 -3.18
CA ALA A 288 -10.90 7.73 -2.23
C ALA A 288 -9.52 7.05 -2.30
N GLY A 289 -8.46 7.84 -2.32
CA GLY A 289 -7.11 7.31 -2.46
C GLY A 289 -6.04 8.39 -2.59
N MET A 290 -4.81 7.95 -2.76
CA MET A 290 -3.63 8.81 -2.84
C MET A 290 -2.67 8.29 -3.90
N GLN A 291 -2.08 9.20 -4.64
CA GLN A 291 -0.91 8.93 -5.48
C GLN A 291 0.37 9.04 -4.69
N GLY A 292 1.41 8.35 -5.16
CA GLY A 292 2.77 8.43 -4.64
C GLY A 292 3.80 8.38 -5.75
N THR A 293 4.94 9.00 -5.51
CA THR A 293 6.13 8.88 -6.36
C THR A 293 7.35 8.89 -5.48
N ALA A 294 8.17 7.86 -5.57
CA ALA A 294 9.45 7.78 -4.89
C ALA A 294 10.57 7.58 -5.91
N GLN A 295 11.64 8.35 -5.81
CA GLN A 295 12.86 8.16 -6.58
C GLN A 295 13.73 7.12 -5.91
N LEU A 296 14.29 6.20 -6.68
CA LEU A 296 15.24 5.19 -6.24
C LEU A 296 16.68 5.62 -6.56
N GLU A 297 17.65 4.90 -6.00
CA GLU A 297 19.08 5.23 -6.13
C GLU A 297 19.62 5.05 -7.57
N ASP A 298 18.96 4.25 -8.39
CA ASP A 298 19.35 3.93 -9.78
C ASP A 298 18.67 4.83 -10.83
N ASP A 299 18.24 6.03 -10.44
CA ASP A 299 17.47 6.97 -11.26
C ASP A 299 16.16 6.38 -11.83
N SER A 300 15.69 5.30 -11.25
CA SER A 300 14.33 4.80 -11.47
C SER A 300 13.37 5.39 -10.44
N TYR A 301 12.09 5.21 -10.71
CA TYR A 301 11.00 5.73 -9.88
C TYR A 301 9.97 4.63 -9.65
N VAL A 302 9.44 4.60 -8.43
CA VAL A 302 8.23 3.88 -8.12
C VAL A 302 7.09 4.89 -8.12
N VAL A 303 6.15 4.74 -9.05
CA VAL A 303 4.92 5.55 -9.12
C VAL A 303 3.74 4.67 -8.72
N GLU A 304 2.93 5.18 -7.80
CA GLU A 304 1.92 4.39 -7.13
C GLU A 304 0.60 5.13 -7.04
N PHE A 305 -0.48 4.37 -6.94
CA PHE A 305 -1.76 4.83 -6.44
C PHE A 305 -2.36 3.73 -5.56
N CYS A 306 -2.79 4.12 -4.37
CA CYS A 306 -3.53 3.22 -3.48
C CYS A 306 -4.82 3.91 -3.03
N GLY A 307 -5.92 3.18 -3.13
CA GLY A 307 -7.23 3.71 -2.80
C GLY A 307 -8.28 2.62 -2.71
N TYR A 308 -9.53 3.04 -2.50
CA TYR A 308 -10.67 2.16 -2.34
C TYR A 308 -11.93 2.73 -2.99
N PHE A 309 -12.83 1.85 -3.30
CA PHE A 309 -14.15 2.20 -3.84
C PHE A 309 -15.23 1.16 -3.45
N PRO A 310 -16.55 1.55 -3.47
CA PRO A 310 -17.03 2.93 -3.43
C PRO A 310 -16.56 3.65 -2.17
N ALA A 311 -16.25 4.97 -2.23
CA ALA A 311 -15.67 5.69 -1.10
C ALA A 311 -16.58 5.74 0.14
N ASN A 312 -17.91 5.74 -0.08
CA ASN A 312 -18.93 5.80 0.98
C ASN A 312 -19.23 4.42 1.60
N ASN A 313 -19.03 3.33 0.86
CA ASN A 313 -19.23 1.94 1.34
C ASN A 313 -18.15 1.03 0.72
N PRO A 314 -16.90 1.09 1.18
CA PRO A 314 -15.78 0.42 0.54
C PRO A 314 -15.97 -1.09 0.42
N GLN A 315 -15.85 -1.60 -0.81
CA GLN A 315 -15.89 -3.02 -1.12
C GLN A 315 -14.51 -3.54 -1.47
N TYR A 316 -13.72 -2.75 -2.20
CA TYR A 316 -12.38 -3.12 -2.66
C TYR A 316 -11.37 -2.03 -2.37
N THR A 317 -10.19 -2.46 -1.94
CA THR A 317 -8.98 -1.65 -1.87
C THR A 317 -8.03 -2.14 -2.97
N ILE A 318 -7.43 -1.19 -3.70
CA ILE A 318 -6.56 -1.49 -4.84
C ILE A 318 -5.26 -0.72 -4.68
N ILE A 319 -4.14 -1.37 -4.96
CA ILE A 319 -2.86 -0.71 -5.20
C ILE A 319 -2.35 -0.99 -6.60
N VAL A 320 -1.89 0.06 -7.26
CA VAL A 320 -1.13 0.01 -8.51
C VAL A 320 0.25 0.55 -8.18
N SER A 321 1.30 -0.22 -8.48
CA SER A 321 2.70 0.17 -8.27
C SER A 321 3.49 -0.12 -9.53
N ILE A 322 4.13 0.90 -10.11
CA ILE A 322 4.84 0.82 -11.39
C ILE A 322 6.26 1.32 -11.20
N ASN A 323 7.24 0.53 -11.65
CA ASN A 323 8.64 0.95 -11.72
C ASN A 323 8.96 1.46 -13.14
N LYS A 324 9.50 2.67 -13.20
CA LYS A 324 9.84 3.36 -14.45
C LYS A 324 11.19 4.06 -14.34
N THR A 325 12.02 3.90 -15.36
CA THR A 325 13.30 4.60 -15.49
C THR A 325 13.10 5.94 -16.22
N GLY A 326 13.73 6.98 -15.69
CA GLY A 326 13.75 8.31 -16.29
C GLY A 326 12.42 9.08 -16.23
N LEU A 327 12.49 10.34 -16.58
CA LEU A 327 11.34 11.27 -16.62
C LEU A 327 10.60 11.19 -17.97
N PRO A 328 9.33 11.62 -18.07
CA PRO A 328 8.50 12.11 -16.98
C PRO A 328 7.95 10.97 -16.11
N VAL A 329 7.63 11.28 -14.83
CA VAL A 329 6.98 10.36 -13.90
C VAL A 329 5.82 11.07 -13.17
N SER A 330 4.75 10.32 -12.92
CA SER A 330 3.59 10.82 -12.17
C SER A 330 2.78 9.66 -11.61
N GLY A 331 2.71 9.57 -10.29
CA GLY A 331 1.86 8.59 -9.62
C GLY A 331 0.40 8.71 -10.05
N SER A 332 -0.11 9.93 -10.17
CA SER A 332 -1.51 10.17 -10.58
C SER A 332 -1.78 9.80 -12.04
N LEU A 333 -0.98 10.28 -13.00
CA LEU A 333 -1.24 10.05 -14.43
C LEU A 333 -0.95 8.62 -14.87
N MET A 334 -0.04 7.94 -14.20
CA MET A 334 0.34 6.57 -14.54
C MET A 334 -0.43 5.55 -13.70
N ALA A 335 -0.20 5.50 -12.40
CA ALA A 335 -0.85 4.54 -11.52
C ALA A 335 -2.30 4.93 -11.20
N GLY A 336 -2.62 6.22 -11.04
CA GLY A 336 -3.99 6.69 -10.77
C GLY A 336 -4.94 6.44 -11.94
N ASP A 337 -4.52 6.69 -13.18
CA ASP A 337 -5.32 6.36 -14.36
C ASP A 337 -5.53 4.84 -14.51
N THR A 338 -4.49 4.04 -14.27
CA THR A 338 -4.61 2.57 -14.24
C THR A 338 -5.61 2.11 -13.18
N PHE A 339 -5.55 2.70 -11.99
CA PHE A 339 -6.51 2.44 -10.90
C PHE A 339 -7.95 2.76 -11.35
N ARG A 340 -8.19 3.91 -11.97
CA ARG A 340 -9.51 4.30 -12.49
C ARG A 340 -10.05 3.29 -13.49
N GLN A 341 -9.24 2.86 -14.45
CA GLN A 341 -9.66 1.87 -15.46
C GLN A 341 -10.07 0.53 -14.80
N ILE A 342 -9.38 0.12 -13.73
CA ILE A 342 -9.72 -1.07 -12.96
C ILE A 342 -11.05 -0.85 -12.21
N VAL A 343 -11.24 0.31 -11.55
CA VAL A 343 -12.50 0.66 -10.87
C VAL A 343 -13.67 0.65 -11.84
N ASP A 344 -13.53 1.28 -12.99
CA ASP A 344 -14.57 1.34 -14.03
C ASP A 344 -14.98 -0.06 -14.51
N THR A 345 -14.01 -0.96 -14.59
CA THR A 345 -14.19 -2.36 -15.00
C THR A 345 -14.90 -3.18 -13.92
N LEU A 346 -14.50 -3.02 -12.66
CA LEU A 346 -15.13 -3.68 -11.51
C LEU A 346 -16.56 -3.21 -11.28
N TYR A 347 -16.80 -1.90 -11.39
CA TYR A 347 -18.14 -1.34 -11.21
C TYR A 347 -19.15 -1.97 -12.19
N LEU A 348 -18.77 -2.13 -13.46
CA LEU A 348 -19.62 -2.80 -14.44
C LEU A 348 -19.90 -4.25 -14.08
N SER A 349 -18.99 -4.94 -13.43
CA SER A 349 -19.20 -6.32 -12.95
C SER A 349 -20.15 -6.38 -11.76
N LEU A 350 -20.16 -5.35 -10.90
CA LEU A 350 -21.02 -5.28 -9.70
C LEU A 350 -22.49 -4.97 -10.02
N ILE A 351 -22.77 -4.25 -11.12
CA ILE A 351 -24.16 -3.91 -11.52
C ILE A 351 -24.82 -4.99 -12.38
N HIS A 352 -24.09 -6.02 -12.80
CA HIS A 352 -24.62 -7.13 -13.59
C HIS A 352 -24.83 -8.40 -12.76
N ILE A 353 -24.71 -8.33 -11.43
CA ILE A 353 -25.10 -9.35 -10.46
C ILE A 353 -26.43 -8.95 -9.82
#